data_3e2ba2c123826d21308e30e6ca8e8089
#
_entry.id   3e2ba2c123826d21308e30e6ca8e8089
#
_cell.length_a   1.000
_cell.length_b   1.000
_cell.length_c   1.000
_cell.angle_alpha   90.00
_cell.angle_beta   90.00
_cell.angle_gamma   90.00
#
_symmetry.space_group_name_H-M   'P 1'
#
loop_
_entity.id
_entity.type
_entity.pdbx_description
1 polymer ?
#
loop_
_entity_poly.entity_id
_entity_poly.type
_entity_poly.pdbx_seq_one_letter_code
_entity_poly.pdbx_strand_id
1 'polypeptide(L)'
;MKNLKKLLGCVALVTFSMSLSAQEQVQGFVHQQSKATDYVWPTDQQVLDKLAKWQDQKFGVLFHWGLYSVPGIVESWSICSEDVDWISRKGNLPYDEYKKWYWGLKDSLNPVNFNPEQWAEVMQDAGIKYMIFTTKHHDGFCTFDSKYTDFSIANGPFKNNPRKDVAFHVFDVFRKKGFMMGCYFSKPDWHCEWFWNPYFATANRRINYKKENHPDWWKNYQTFTQNQLDELMTRYGSFDILWLDGGWVTGDDINLDGILEKARKQHPGLISVDRSIRGKNENYQTPERGIPETQLDYPWESCITLSNDWGWVPNAPFKSPQKVINILSEITAKGGCLLLGVGPTADGVIEEEVTKRLHEVGKWLRFNGKAIYNTRITPVYRDGNVWFTADKDGKTLYAIYALPEGEKLPEVIEWKGNLPKGNMKLLKGNKRVKYVLKGDKVEVTLPKGRAICPKGT
;
A
#
# COMPACT_ATOMS: atom_id res chain seq x y z
N MET A 1 -40.11 62.36 26.50
CA MET A 1 -39.60 62.96 25.27
C MET A 1 -38.54 62.05 24.69
N LYS A 2 -38.68 61.76 23.41
CA LYS A 2 -37.75 61.14 22.44
C LYS A 2 -37.36 59.67 22.60
N ASN A 3 -38.07 58.87 21.82
CA ASN A 3 -37.75 57.54 21.35
C ASN A 3 -36.40 57.46 20.66
N LEU A 4 -35.65 56.39 20.97
CA LEU A 4 -34.52 55.93 20.12
C LEU A 4 -34.77 54.44 19.80
N LYS A 5 -35.24 54.20 18.58
CA LYS A 5 -35.41 52.88 18.00
C LYS A 5 -34.03 52.29 17.73
N LYS A 6 -33.71 51.18 18.37
CA LYS A 6 -32.58 50.34 18.00
C LYS A 6 -32.99 49.41 16.84
N LEU A 7 -32.36 49.64 15.70
CA LEU A 7 -32.38 48.74 14.55
C LEU A 7 -31.51 47.54 14.90
N LEU A 8 -32.12 46.38 15.10
CA LEU A 8 -31.39 45.08 15.10
C LEU A 8 -31.23 44.66 13.64
N GLY A 9 -29.99 44.80 13.15
CA GLY A 9 -29.60 44.17 11.91
C GLY A 9 -29.41 42.65 12.12
N CYS A 10 -30.28 41.83 11.53
CA CYS A 10 -30.05 40.42 11.39
C CYS A 10 -28.91 40.20 10.40
N VAL A 11 -27.72 39.87 10.91
CA VAL A 11 -26.67 39.26 10.09
C VAL A 11 -27.02 37.81 9.97
N ALA A 12 -27.56 37.43 8.82
CA ALA A 12 -27.69 36.02 8.46
C ALA A 12 -26.28 35.46 8.21
N LEU A 13 -25.74 34.73 9.18
CA LEU A 13 -24.59 33.87 8.94
C LEU A 13 -25.07 32.73 8.04
N VAL A 14 -24.79 32.84 6.73
CA VAL A 14 -24.85 31.70 5.81
C VAL A 14 -23.65 30.83 6.15
N THR A 15 -23.83 29.89 7.05
CA THR A 15 -22.92 28.76 7.18
C THR A 15 -23.02 27.93 5.91
N PHE A 16 -22.11 28.16 4.98
CA PHE A 16 -21.81 27.17 3.94
C PHE A 16 -21.29 25.93 4.65
N SER A 17 -22.20 24.99 4.91
CA SER A 17 -21.83 23.60 5.16
C SER A 17 -21.27 23.08 3.83
N MET A 18 -19.99 23.28 3.59
CA MET A 18 -19.27 22.38 2.70
C MET A 18 -19.42 21.00 3.35
N SER A 19 -20.30 20.20 2.83
CA SER A 19 -20.22 18.76 2.97
C SER A 19 -18.91 18.37 2.25
N LEU A 20 -17.81 18.45 2.99
CA LEU A 20 -16.65 17.64 2.72
C LEU A 20 -17.21 16.21 2.67
N SER A 21 -17.29 15.65 1.45
CA SER A 21 -17.34 14.20 1.31
C SER A 21 -16.27 13.70 2.26
N ALA A 22 -16.68 12.89 3.25
CA ALA A 22 -15.77 12.30 4.20
C ALA A 22 -14.76 11.43 3.42
N GLN A 23 -13.72 12.03 2.90
CA GLN A 23 -12.43 11.39 2.89
C GLN A 23 -12.15 11.18 4.37
N GLU A 24 -12.31 9.93 4.82
CA GLU A 24 -11.82 9.54 6.11
C GLU A 24 -10.39 10.07 6.19
N GLN A 25 -10.22 11.15 6.94
CA GLN A 25 -8.92 11.54 7.45
C GLN A 25 -8.52 10.42 8.41
N VAL A 26 -7.96 9.37 7.86
CA VAL A 26 -7.20 8.45 8.68
C VAL A 26 -6.00 9.26 9.12
N GLN A 27 -6.05 9.69 10.37
CA GLN A 27 -4.95 10.35 11.04
C GLN A 27 -3.76 9.38 11.03
N GLY A 28 -2.88 9.56 10.10
CA GLY A 28 -1.63 8.85 9.96
C GLY A 28 -0.70 9.78 9.22
N PHE A 29 0.58 9.71 9.51
CA PHE A 29 1.61 10.46 8.83
C PHE A 29 1.41 10.35 7.31
N VAL A 30 0.77 11.34 6.73
CA VAL A 30 0.80 11.52 5.28
C VAL A 30 2.23 11.93 4.98
N HIS A 31 3.01 11.02 4.41
CA HIS A 31 4.33 11.37 3.92
C HIS A 31 4.15 12.46 2.88
N GLN A 32 4.75 13.63 3.14
CA GLN A 32 4.71 14.71 2.17
C GLN A 32 5.27 14.19 0.85
N GLN A 33 4.50 14.36 -0.21
CA GLN A 33 4.98 14.08 -1.54
C GLN A 33 6.15 15.00 -1.84
N SER A 34 7.23 14.48 -2.41
CA SER A 34 8.26 15.34 -2.94
C SER A 34 7.73 16.07 -4.16
N LYS A 35 8.29 17.26 -4.38
CA LYS A 35 8.14 17.93 -5.67
C LYS A 35 8.94 17.15 -6.72
N ALA A 36 8.56 17.27 -7.98
CA ALA A 36 9.28 16.63 -9.09
C ALA A 36 10.80 16.92 -9.07
N THR A 37 11.18 18.11 -8.61
CA THR A 37 12.56 18.55 -8.43
C THR A 37 13.34 17.79 -7.37
N ASP A 38 12.68 17.09 -6.46
CA ASP A 38 13.29 16.34 -5.38
C ASP A 38 13.43 14.83 -5.73
N TYR A 39 12.79 14.39 -6.83
CA TYR A 39 12.90 13.01 -7.28
C TYR A 39 14.19 12.79 -8.07
N VAL A 40 14.94 11.76 -7.71
CA VAL A 40 16.18 11.38 -8.39
C VAL A 40 15.95 10.16 -9.26
N TRP A 41 15.96 10.37 -10.58
CA TRP A 41 15.82 9.27 -11.54
C TRP A 41 16.98 8.29 -11.44
N PRO A 42 16.72 6.96 -11.44
CA PRO A 42 17.79 5.97 -11.56
C PRO A 42 18.60 6.18 -12.84
N THR A 43 19.92 5.93 -12.77
CA THR A 43 20.80 5.96 -13.94
C THR A 43 21.13 4.56 -14.48
N ASP A 44 20.87 3.52 -13.70
CA ASP A 44 21.03 2.13 -14.10
C ASP A 44 19.89 1.71 -15.03
N GLN A 45 20.21 1.31 -16.26
CA GLN A 45 19.22 0.91 -17.25
C GLN A 45 18.38 -0.30 -16.81
N GLN A 46 18.95 -1.26 -16.10
CA GLN A 46 18.20 -2.42 -15.60
C GLN A 46 17.18 -2.01 -14.55
N VAL A 47 17.48 -1.02 -13.71
CA VAL A 47 16.53 -0.46 -12.74
C VAL A 47 15.44 0.31 -13.48
N LEU A 48 15.76 1.09 -14.50
CA LEU A 48 14.75 1.81 -15.32
C LEU A 48 13.82 0.84 -16.04
N ASP A 49 14.35 -0.23 -16.63
CA ASP A 49 13.55 -1.26 -17.32
C ASP A 49 12.62 -2.00 -16.33
N LYS A 50 13.12 -2.33 -15.14
CA LYS A 50 12.33 -2.94 -14.08
C LYS A 50 11.25 -1.99 -13.57
N LEU A 51 11.56 -0.71 -13.42
CA LEU A 51 10.63 0.33 -12.99
C LEU A 51 9.51 0.51 -14.02
N ALA A 52 9.84 0.53 -15.32
CA ALA A 52 8.85 0.58 -16.39
C ALA A 52 7.94 -0.67 -16.38
N LYS A 53 8.49 -1.86 -16.14
CA LYS A 53 7.75 -3.10 -15.97
C LYS A 53 6.84 -3.06 -14.74
N TRP A 54 7.30 -2.51 -13.63
CA TRP A 54 6.50 -2.33 -12.42
C TRP A 54 5.34 -1.34 -12.66
N GLN A 55 5.59 -0.22 -13.33
CA GLN A 55 4.53 0.73 -13.70
C GLN A 55 3.42 0.12 -14.55
N ASP A 56 3.71 -0.94 -15.30
CA ASP A 56 2.71 -1.67 -16.10
C ASP A 56 1.77 -2.52 -15.24
N GLN A 57 2.20 -2.92 -14.04
CA GLN A 57 1.43 -3.80 -13.17
C GLN A 57 0.22 -3.12 -12.54
N LYS A 58 0.29 -1.84 -12.23
CA LYS A 58 -0.78 -0.96 -11.72
C LYS A 58 -1.43 -1.37 -10.41
N PHE A 59 -1.55 -2.65 -10.08
CA PHE A 59 -2.26 -3.16 -8.93
C PHE A 59 -1.46 -4.22 -8.19
N GLY A 60 -1.07 -3.91 -6.95
CA GLY A 60 -0.33 -4.76 -6.03
C GLY A 60 -1.06 -5.00 -4.71
N VAL A 61 -0.55 -5.94 -3.93
CA VAL A 61 -0.97 -6.21 -2.56
C VAL A 61 0.21 -6.07 -1.61
N LEU A 62 -0.04 -5.45 -0.45
CA LEU A 62 0.88 -5.42 0.69
C LEU A 62 0.30 -6.24 1.83
N PHE A 63 0.98 -7.33 2.19
CA PHE A 63 0.58 -8.13 3.33
C PHE A 63 1.25 -7.63 4.60
N HIS A 64 0.45 -7.13 5.55
CA HIS A 64 0.89 -6.88 6.92
C HIS A 64 0.45 -8.02 7.82
N TRP A 65 1.43 -8.78 8.29
CA TRP A 65 1.19 -9.94 9.14
C TRP A 65 2.33 -10.14 10.13
N GLY A 66 1.99 -10.38 11.40
CA GLY A 66 2.95 -10.51 12.50
C GLY A 66 2.26 -10.70 13.85
N LEU A 67 2.96 -10.39 14.93
CA LEU A 67 2.47 -10.58 16.31
C LEU A 67 1.16 -9.83 16.58
N TYR A 68 1.00 -8.65 16.01
CA TYR A 68 -0.20 -7.81 16.15
C TYR A 68 -1.48 -8.47 15.63
N SER A 69 -1.38 -9.47 14.76
CA SER A 69 -2.54 -10.25 14.31
C SER A 69 -3.10 -11.15 15.42
N VAL A 70 -2.30 -11.54 16.44
CA VAL A 70 -2.76 -12.39 17.55
C VAL A 70 -3.84 -11.69 18.38
N PRO A 71 -3.60 -10.48 18.92
CA PRO A 71 -4.64 -9.72 19.60
C PRO A 71 -5.58 -8.97 18.65
N GLY A 72 -5.29 -8.89 17.35
CA GLY A 72 -6.05 -8.10 16.38
C GLY A 72 -6.02 -6.60 16.74
N ILE A 73 -4.85 -5.98 16.67
CA ILE A 73 -4.64 -4.56 16.99
C ILE A 73 -3.87 -3.86 15.87
N VAL A 74 -3.78 -2.53 15.97
CA VAL A 74 -2.87 -1.76 15.13
C VAL A 74 -1.49 -2.40 15.14
N GLU A 75 -0.79 -2.37 14.02
CA GLU A 75 0.47 -3.10 13.82
C GLU A 75 1.40 -2.96 15.05
N SER A 76 2.68 -3.05 14.96
CA SER A 76 3.60 -2.94 16.11
C SER A 76 3.55 -1.60 16.86
N TRP A 77 2.84 -0.60 16.36
CA TRP A 77 2.80 0.75 16.94
C TRP A 77 2.30 0.82 18.39
N SER A 78 1.51 -0.14 18.83
CA SER A 78 1.02 -0.19 20.23
C SER A 78 2.16 -0.27 21.26
N ILE A 79 3.35 -0.73 20.89
CA ILE A 79 4.54 -0.73 21.76
C ILE A 79 5.39 0.55 21.63
N CYS A 80 5.03 1.47 20.75
CA CYS A 80 5.67 2.78 20.69
C CYS A 80 5.13 3.69 21.82
N SER A 81 6.00 4.43 22.48
CA SER A 81 5.60 5.30 23.59
C SER A 81 5.07 6.67 23.15
N GLU A 82 5.09 6.96 21.85
CA GLU A 82 4.56 8.23 21.34
C GLU A 82 3.08 8.38 21.66
N ASP A 83 2.72 9.58 22.10
CA ASP A 83 1.33 9.96 22.37
C ASP A 83 0.70 10.43 21.05
N VAL A 84 0.05 9.49 20.36
CA VAL A 84 -0.69 9.72 19.12
C VAL A 84 -2.05 9.07 19.22
N ASP A 85 -3.08 9.75 18.80
CA ASP A 85 -4.48 9.38 19.01
C ASP A 85 -4.93 8.11 18.28
N TRP A 86 -4.23 7.70 17.23
CA TRP A 86 -4.50 6.46 16.51
C TRP A 86 -3.84 5.21 17.13
N ILE A 87 -2.94 5.35 18.11
CA ILE A 87 -2.37 4.21 18.85
C ILE A 87 -3.26 3.89 20.06
N SER A 88 -3.82 2.69 20.08
CA SER A 88 -4.53 2.17 21.24
C SER A 88 -3.80 0.95 21.81
N ARG A 89 -3.72 0.86 23.15
CA ARG A 89 -3.21 -0.31 23.87
C ARG A 89 -4.36 -1.08 24.47
N LYS A 90 -4.39 -2.38 24.28
CA LYS A 90 -5.38 -3.24 24.92
C LYS A 90 -5.07 -3.37 26.43
N GLY A 91 -6.10 -3.21 27.25
CA GLY A 91 -5.99 -3.34 28.71
C GLY A 91 -5.33 -2.14 29.39
N ASN A 92 -5.13 -2.26 30.70
CA ASN A 92 -4.59 -1.19 31.54
C ASN A 92 -3.19 -1.55 32.08
N LEU A 93 -2.40 -2.29 31.30
CA LEU A 93 -1.04 -2.63 31.71
C LEU A 93 -0.14 -1.39 31.71
N PRO A 94 0.75 -1.25 32.71
CA PRO A 94 1.85 -0.29 32.63
C PRO A 94 2.67 -0.51 31.35
N TYR A 95 3.25 0.55 30.81
CA TYR A 95 3.89 0.53 29.50
C TYR A 95 4.95 -0.57 29.33
N ASP A 96 5.82 -0.75 30.32
CA ASP A 96 6.88 -1.77 30.24
C ASP A 96 6.33 -3.20 30.36
N GLU A 97 5.25 -3.40 31.10
CA GLU A 97 4.53 -4.68 31.16
C GLU A 97 3.79 -4.95 29.85
N TYR A 98 3.23 -3.90 29.22
CA TYR A 98 2.59 -4.02 27.92
C TYR A 98 3.58 -4.45 26.84
N LYS A 99 4.79 -3.87 26.80
CA LYS A 99 5.86 -4.30 25.88
C LYS A 99 6.23 -5.77 26.09
N LYS A 100 6.42 -6.20 27.34
CA LYS A 100 6.72 -7.61 27.65
C LYS A 100 5.60 -8.53 27.22
N TRP A 101 4.34 -8.15 27.48
CA TRP A 101 3.17 -8.89 27.00
C TRP A 101 3.16 -8.99 25.48
N TYR A 102 3.37 -7.87 24.76
CA TYR A 102 3.36 -7.84 23.30
C TYR A 102 4.44 -8.75 22.71
N TRP A 103 5.67 -8.64 23.17
CA TRP A 103 6.75 -9.50 22.68
C TRP A 103 6.55 -10.96 23.05
N GLY A 104 5.87 -11.25 24.17
CA GLY A 104 5.43 -12.60 24.53
C GLY A 104 4.41 -13.23 23.58
N LEU A 105 3.76 -12.44 22.72
CA LEU A 105 2.83 -12.95 21.68
C LEU A 105 3.50 -13.90 20.69
N LYS A 106 4.83 -13.88 20.58
CA LYS A 106 5.61 -14.87 19.81
C LYS A 106 5.29 -16.31 20.22
N ASP A 107 4.95 -16.54 21.47
CA ASP A 107 4.61 -17.84 22.02
C ASP A 107 3.12 -18.21 21.80
N SER A 108 2.35 -17.31 21.19
CA SER A 108 0.93 -17.50 20.85
C SER A 108 0.67 -17.55 19.36
N LEU A 109 1.56 -17.03 18.52
CA LEU A 109 1.38 -17.05 17.07
C LEU A 109 1.64 -18.44 16.50
N ASN A 110 0.56 -19.15 16.18
CA ASN A 110 0.61 -20.51 15.62
C ASN A 110 -0.37 -20.63 14.45
N PRO A 111 0.01 -20.22 13.23
CA PRO A 111 -0.89 -20.13 12.08
C PRO A 111 -1.16 -21.50 11.45
N VAL A 112 -1.92 -22.35 12.13
CA VAL A 112 -2.19 -23.73 11.71
C VAL A 112 -2.92 -23.84 10.37
N ASN A 113 -3.62 -22.77 9.97
CA ASN A 113 -4.36 -22.70 8.71
C ASN A 113 -3.61 -21.93 7.61
N PHE A 114 -2.32 -21.63 7.82
CA PHE A 114 -1.50 -20.93 6.83
C PHE A 114 -1.43 -21.68 5.51
N ASN A 115 -1.92 -21.03 4.46
CA ASN A 115 -1.97 -21.58 3.10
C ASN A 115 -1.61 -20.49 2.07
N PRO A 116 -0.32 -20.36 1.72
CA PRO A 116 0.12 -19.33 0.78
C PRO A 116 -0.39 -19.56 -0.65
N GLU A 117 -0.75 -20.81 -1.02
CA GLU A 117 -1.38 -21.12 -2.30
C GLU A 117 -2.75 -20.44 -2.40
N GLN A 118 -3.57 -20.53 -1.34
CA GLN A 118 -4.86 -19.86 -1.28
C GLN A 118 -4.70 -18.33 -1.30
N TRP A 119 -3.73 -17.77 -0.56
CA TRP A 119 -3.47 -16.34 -0.62
C TRP A 119 -3.18 -15.89 -2.05
N ALA A 120 -2.31 -16.60 -2.74
CA ALA A 120 -1.94 -16.25 -4.10
C ALA A 120 -3.10 -16.43 -5.10
N GLU A 121 -3.97 -17.42 -4.90
CA GLU A 121 -5.19 -17.63 -5.70
C GLU A 121 -6.18 -16.48 -5.55
N VAL A 122 -6.43 -16.03 -4.32
CA VAL A 122 -7.28 -14.88 -4.04
C VAL A 122 -6.74 -13.63 -4.73
N MET A 123 -5.43 -13.37 -4.62
CA MET A 123 -4.81 -12.20 -5.24
C MET A 123 -4.78 -12.28 -6.77
N GLN A 124 -4.57 -13.48 -7.32
CA GLN A 124 -4.62 -13.69 -8.77
C GLN A 124 -6.03 -13.49 -9.33
N ASP A 125 -7.06 -14.01 -8.64
CA ASP A 125 -8.47 -13.81 -9.00
C ASP A 125 -8.87 -12.33 -8.93
N ALA A 126 -8.36 -11.59 -7.94
CA ALA A 126 -8.53 -10.15 -7.81
C ALA A 126 -7.91 -9.33 -8.97
N GLY A 127 -7.02 -9.93 -9.76
CA GLY A 127 -6.28 -9.25 -10.82
C GLY A 127 -5.00 -8.57 -10.35
N ILE A 128 -4.56 -8.80 -9.12
CA ILE A 128 -3.31 -8.26 -8.56
C ILE A 128 -2.10 -8.84 -9.32
N LYS A 129 -1.09 -8.03 -9.56
CA LYS A 129 0.06 -8.35 -10.42
C LYS A 129 1.40 -8.37 -9.69
N TYR A 130 1.52 -7.67 -8.58
CA TYR A 130 2.72 -7.69 -7.75
C TYR A 130 2.33 -7.80 -6.28
N MET A 131 3.24 -8.32 -5.47
CA MET A 131 3.02 -8.46 -4.05
C MET A 131 4.22 -7.96 -3.27
N ILE A 132 3.95 -7.41 -2.11
CA ILE A 132 4.96 -7.04 -1.12
C ILE A 132 4.58 -7.72 0.19
N PHE A 133 5.51 -8.47 0.78
CA PHE A 133 5.28 -9.20 2.02
C PHE A 133 6.12 -8.65 3.17
N THR A 134 5.49 -8.40 4.32
CA THR A 134 6.16 -7.94 5.53
C THR A 134 6.99 -9.06 6.15
N THR A 135 8.29 -9.04 5.89
CA THR A 135 9.23 -10.01 6.48
C THR A 135 9.53 -9.67 7.94
N LYS A 136 9.60 -8.38 8.27
CA LYS A 136 9.78 -7.86 9.62
C LYS A 136 9.15 -6.47 9.72
N HIS A 137 8.27 -6.23 10.69
CA HIS A 137 7.76 -4.91 11.04
C HIS A 137 8.63 -4.25 12.13
N HIS A 138 8.27 -3.08 12.62
CA HIS A 138 9.07 -2.31 13.59
C HIS A 138 9.29 -3.04 14.91
N ASP A 139 8.41 -3.98 15.29
CA ASP A 139 8.53 -4.80 16.50
C ASP A 139 9.71 -5.79 16.48
N GLY A 140 10.34 -5.95 15.34
CA GLY A 140 11.48 -6.85 15.18
C GLY A 140 11.13 -8.32 14.94
N PHE A 141 9.82 -8.70 14.98
CA PHE A 141 9.43 -10.08 14.76
C PHE A 141 9.58 -10.51 13.29
N CYS A 142 10.37 -11.55 13.08
CA CYS A 142 10.66 -12.08 11.75
C CYS A 142 9.64 -13.14 11.34
N THR A 143 9.00 -12.97 10.18
CA THR A 143 8.17 -14.01 9.53
C THR A 143 9.03 -15.01 8.73
N PHE A 144 10.35 -14.88 8.79
CA PHE A 144 11.35 -15.73 8.14
C PHE A 144 12.29 -16.38 9.16
N ASP A 145 12.91 -17.48 8.79
CA ASP A 145 13.86 -18.23 9.62
C ASP A 145 15.24 -17.53 9.59
N SER A 146 15.35 -16.43 10.36
CA SER A 146 16.58 -15.66 10.46
C SER A 146 17.65 -16.39 11.29
N LYS A 147 18.91 -16.32 10.84
CA LYS A 147 20.06 -16.82 11.59
C LYS A 147 20.59 -15.84 12.64
N TYR A 148 20.04 -14.61 12.64
CA TYR A 148 20.54 -13.51 13.46
C TYR A 148 19.66 -13.18 14.66
N THR A 149 18.49 -13.82 14.77
CA THR A 149 17.58 -13.68 15.91
C THR A 149 16.68 -14.89 16.07
N ASP A 150 16.40 -15.26 17.32
CA ASP A 150 15.38 -16.25 17.67
C ASP A 150 13.97 -15.65 17.76
N PHE A 151 13.85 -14.34 17.60
CA PHE A 151 12.56 -13.64 17.62
C PHE A 151 11.89 -13.76 16.26
N SER A 152 11.45 -14.98 15.96
CA SER A 152 10.86 -15.33 14.67
C SER A 152 9.78 -16.40 14.79
N ILE A 153 8.92 -16.45 13.77
CA ILE A 153 7.88 -17.49 13.66
C ILE A 153 8.47 -18.92 13.61
N ALA A 154 9.66 -19.06 13.05
CA ALA A 154 10.35 -20.35 12.95
C ALA A 154 10.82 -20.90 14.30
N ASN A 155 10.89 -20.06 15.33
CA ASN A 155 11.31 -20.42 16.69
C ASN A 155 10.15 -20.40 17.71
N GLY A 156 8.93 -20.06 17.27
CA GLY A 156 7.72 -20.06 18.09
C GLY A 156 6.97 -21.40 18.08
N PRO A 157 5.67 -21.42 18.43
CA PRO A 157 4.81 -22.62 18.41
C PRO A 157 4.76 -23.30 17.03
N PHE A 158 4.94 -22.55 15.95
CA PHE A 158 4.92 -23.03 14.57
C PHE A 158 6.22 -23.75 14.13
N LYS A 159 7.23 -23.82 14.98
CA LYS A 159 8.58 -24.36 14.68
C LYS A 159 8.63 -25.78 14.10
N ASN A 160 7.65 -26.62 14.44
CA ASN A 160 7.58 -28.00 13.96
C ASN A 160 6.78 -28.13 12.66
N ASN A 161 6.18 -27.07 12.15
CA ASN A 161 5.48 -27.08 10.88
C ASN A 161 6.48 -27.09 9.72
N PRO A 162 6.29 -27.91 8.66
CA PRO A 162 7.13 -27.87 7.46
C PRO A 162 7.20 -26.48 6.81
N ARG A 163 6.21 -25.62 7.06
CA ARG A 163 6.12 -24.23 6.55
C ARG A 163 6.54 -23.18 7.58
N LYS A 164 7.37 -23.54 8.56
CA LYS A 164 7.80 -22.63 9.64
C LYS A 164 8.50 -21.36 9.13
N ASP A 165 9.20 -21.43 8.01
CA ASP A 165 9.74 -20.28 7.30
C ASP A 165 8.64 -19.72 6.38
N VAL A 166 7.73 -18.94 6.97
CA VAL A 166 6.54 -18.45 6.30
C VAL A 166 6.91 -17.59 5.08
N ALA A 167 7.87 -16.70 5.24
CA ALA A 167 8.29 -15.81 4.15
C ALA A 167 8.80 -16.60 2.94
N PHE A 168 9.56 -17.68 3.17
CA PHE A 168 10.02 -18.55 2.09
C PHE A 168 8.84 -19.12 1.28
N HIS A 169 7.84 -19.67 1.98
CA HIS A 169 6.68 -20.28 1.31
C HIS A 169 5.81 -19.27 0.60
N VAL A 170 5.60 -18.07 1.19
CA VAL A 170 4.88 -16.97 0.53
C VAL A 170 5.60 -16.58 -0.76
N PHE A 171 6.90 -16.29 -0.69
CA PHE A 171 7.67 -15.86 -1.86
C PHE A 171 7.74 -16.94 -2.94
N ASP A 172 7.94 -18.20 -2.58
CA ASP A 172 8.01 -19.31 -3.54
C ASP A 172 6.70 -19.48 -4.31
N VAL A 173 5.57 -19.51 -3.59
CA VAL A 173 4.25 -19.69 -4.20
C VAL A 173 3.86 -18.53 -5.11
N PHE A 174 4.00 -17.29 -4.64
CA PHE A 174 3.63 -16.12 -5.45
C PHE A 174 4.51 -15.99 -6.69
N ARG A 175 5.81 -16.28 -6.58
CA ARG A 175 6.74 -16.31 -7.71
C ARG A 175 6.33 -17.35 -8.76
N LYS A 176 5.98 -18.58 -8.32
CA LYS A 176 5.50 -19.63 -9.23
C LYS A 176 4.20 -19.27 -9.94
N LYS A 177 3.36 -18.44 -9.31
CA LYS A 177 2.14 -17.90 -9.93
C LYS A 177 2.38 -16.65 -10.80
N GLY A 178 3.62 -16.21 -10.95
CA GLY A 178 4.03 -15.14 -11.87
C GLY A 178 3.84 -13.71 -11.35
N PHE A 179 3.70 -13.52 -10.05
CA PHE A 179 3.69 -12.18 -9.45
C PHE A 179 5.07 -11.55 -9.51
N MET A 180 5.11 -10.23 -9.67
CA MET A 180 6.31 -9.44 -9.41
C MET A 180 6.51 -9.36 -7.90
N MET A 181 7.73 -9.60 -7.43
CA MET A 181 8.03 -9.94 -6.03
C MET A 181 8.63 -8.77 -5.26
N GLY A 182 8.03 -8.43 -4.13
CA GLY A 182 8.50 -7.40 -3.22
C GLY A 182 8.74 -7.92 -1.81
N CYS A 183 9.88 -7.51 -1.24
CA CYS A 183 10.26 -7.78 0.14
C CYS A 183 10.12 -6.48 0.95
N TYR A 184 9.15 -6.43 1.87
CA TYR A 184 9.08 -5.36 2.87
C TYR A 184 9.99 -5.70 4.05
N PHE A 185 10.76 -4.72 4.47
CA PHE A 185 11.59 -4.82 5.66
C PHE A 185 11.61 -3.49 6.42
N SER A 186 11.30 -3.54 7.72
CA SER A 186 11.46 -2.40 8.61
C SER A 186 12.93 -2.19 8.94
N LYS A 187 13.47 -1.01 8.66
CA LYS A 187 14.83 -0.65 9.08
C LYS A 187 14.95 -0.58 10.60
N PRO A 188 14.13 0.19 11.34
CA PRO A 188 14.12 0.14 12.80
C PRO A 188 13.68 -1.23 13.32
N ASP A 189 14.21 -1.62 14.47
CA ASP A 189 13.91 -2.86 15.15
C ASP A 189 13.79 -2.61 16.66
N TRP A 190 12.57 -2.57 17.15
CA TRP A 190 12.29 -2.22 18.54
C TRP A 190 12.54 -3.37 19.54
N HIS A 191 12.73 -4.59 19.03
CA HIS A 191 13.15 -5.73 19.87
C HIS A 191 14.67 -5.83 19.97
N CYS A 192 15.40 -5.29 19.00
CA CYS A 192 16.86 -5.31 19.00
C CYS A 192 17.42 -4.46 20.14
N GLU A 193 18.20 -5.09 21.04
CA GLU A 193 18.81 -4.42 22.19
C GLU A 193 19.79 -3.29 21.78
N TRP A 194 20.30 -3.34 20.57
CA TRP A 194 21.17 -2.30 20.02
C TRP A 194 20.37 -1.16 19.37
N PHE A 195 19.04 -1.25 19.29
CA PHE A 195 18.17 -0.16 18.84
C PHE A 195 17.36 0.43 20.01
N TRP A 196 16.57 -0.40 20.72
CA TRP A 196 15.96 -0.06 22.01
C TRP A 196 16.69 -0.80 23.12
N ASN A 197 17.69 -0.12 23.67
CA ASN A 197 18.50 -0.72 24.73
C ASN A 197 17.70 -0.87 26.03
N PRO A 198 17.69 -2.04 26.66
CA PRO A 198 16.85 -2.31 27.84
C PRO A 198 17.22 -1.51 29.10
N TYR A 199 18.41 -0.89 29.13
CA TYR A 199 18.83 -0.04 30.27
C TYR A 199 18.25 1.37 30.23
N PHE A 200 17.63 1.78 29.11
CA PHE A 200 17.05 3.10 28.94
C PHE A 200 15.56 3.03 28.63
N ALA A 201 14.80 4.01 29.16
CA ALA A 201 13.39 4.14 28.82
C ALA A 201 13.23 4.44 27.32
N THR A 202 12.20 3.87 26.71
CA THR A 202 11.81 4.22 25.35
C THR A 202 10.91 5.45 25.35
N ALA A 203 11.30 6.50 24.61
CA ALA A 203 10.56 7.76 24.55
C ALA A 203 9.75 7.93 23.26
N ASN A 204 10.15 7.26 22.20
CA ASN A 204 9.51 7.37 20.89
C ASN A 204 10.03 6.24 19.95
N ARG A 205 9.70 6.30 18.69
CA ARG A 205 10.11 5.35 17.65
C ARG A 205 11.61 5.26 17.35
N ARG A 206 12.42 6.21 17.87
CA ARG A 206 13.86 6.30 17.59
C ARG A 206 14.65 5.48 18.61
N ILE A 207 15.96 5.40 18.41
CA ILE A 207 16.87 4.83 19.42
C ILE A 207 16.71 5.57 20.76
N ASN A 208 16.90 4.86 21.84
CA ASN A 208 16.71 5.38 23.20
C ASN A 208 18.04 5.76 23.92
N TYR A 209 19.11 5.90 23.14
CA TYR A 209 20.42 6.32 23.61
C TYR A 209 21.07 7.29 22.62
N LYS A 210 22.19 7.91 23.01
CA LYS A 210 23.00 8.76 22.12
C LYS A 210 24.05 7.92 21.42
N LYS A 211 24.10 7.94 20.08
CA LYS A 211 25.04 7.16 19.25
C LYS A 211 26.49 7.45 19.63
N GLU A 212 26.80 8.71 19.95
CA GLU A 212 28.14 9.19 20.28
C GLU A 212 28.66 8.55 21.57
N ASN A 213 27.76 8.22 22.52
CA ASN A 213 28.10 7.59 23.79
C ASN A 213 28.23 6.06 23.66
N HIS A 214 27.60 5.46 22.65
CA HIS A 214 27.53 4.01 22.45
C HIS A 214 27.75 3.64 20.98
N PRO A 215 28.89 3.99 20.38
CA PRO A 215 29.15 3.76 18.96
C PRO A 215 29.15 2.26 18.59
N ASP A 216 29.58 1.40 19.52
CA ASP A 216 29.60 -0.05 19.31
C ASP A 216 28.17 -0.63 19.21
N TRP A 217 27.22 -0.15 20.03
CA TRP A 217 25.84 -0.59 19.92
C TRP A 217 25.23 -0.21 18.58
N TRP A 218 25.48 1.02 18.16
CA TRP A 218 25.03 1.46 16.83
C TRP A 218 25.65 0.63 15.70
N LYS A 219 26.94 0.30 15.81
CA LYS A 219 27.63 -0.56 14.85
C LYS A 219 27.06 -1.98 14.84
N ASN A 220 26.74 -2.52 16.00
CA ASN A 220 26.10 -3.84 16.10
C ASN A 220 24.70 -3.85 15.46
N TYR A 221 23.89 -2.80 15.71
CA TYR A 221 22.60 -2.65 15.05
C TYR A 221 22.73 -2.56 13.52
N GLN A 222 23.68 -1.77 13.02
CA GLN A 222 23.95 -1.68 11.59
C GLN A 222 24.30 -3.05 11.00
N THR A 223 25.19 -3.78 11.65
CA THR A 223 25.64 -5.10 11.22
C THR A 223 24.49 -6.11 11.25
N PHE A 224 23.68 -6.10 12.31
CA PHE A 224 22.50 -6.94 12.44
C PHE A 224 21.51 -6.69 11.30
N THR A 225 21.18 -5.43 11.02
CA THR A 225 20.26 -5.04 9.95
C THR A 225 20.77 -5.43 8.57
N GLN A 226 22.07 -5.18 8.30
CA GLN A 226 22.74 -5.58 7.04
C GLN A 226 22.69 -7.10 6.85
N ASN A 227 22.99 -7.86 7.89
CA ASN A 227 23.00 -9.31 7.85
C ASN A 227 21.62 -9.89 7.55
N GLN A 228 20.55 -9.35 8.16
CA GLN A 228 19.17 -9.78 7.88
C GLN A 228 18.75 -9.44 6.44
N LEU A 229 19.10 -8.25 5.94
CA LEU A 229 18.82 -7.88 4.55
C LEU A 229 19.60 -8.74 3.55
N ASP A 230 20.89 -9.03 3.84
CA ASP A 230 21.70 -9.94 3.04
C ASP A 230 21.10 -11.36 3.01
N GLU A 231 20.66 -11.85 4.16
CA GLU A 231 20.01 -13.14 4.29
C GLU A 231 18.73 -13.22 3.44
N LEU A 232 17.87 -12.20 3.49
CA LEU A 232 16.67 -12.14 2.68
C LEU A 232 16.99 -12.08 1.19
N MET A 233 17.96 -11.27 0.79
CA MET A 233 18.33 -11.13 -0.63
C MET A 233 19.09 -12.34 -1.18
N THR A 234 19.58 -13.26 -0.35
CA THR A 234 20.36 -14.43 -0.81
C THR A 234 19.61 -15.76 -0.73
N ARG A 235 18.69 -15.93 0.22
CA ARG A 235 18.05 -17.22 0.52
C ARG A 235 16.64 -17.41 0.00
N TYR A 236 15.94 -16.30 -0.36
CA TYR A 236 14.51 -16.31 -0.62
C TYR A 236 14.14 -16.21 -2.12
N GLY A 237 15.09 -16.52 -3.00
CA GLY A 237 14.92 -16.46 -4.46
C GLY A 237 15.00 -15.04 -5.02
N SER A 238 14.46 -14.82 -6.22
CA SER A 238 14.57 -13.52 -6.89
C SER A 238 13.55 -12.52 -6.38
N PHE A 239 13.99 -11.26 -6.24
CA PHE A 239 13.15 -10.11 -5.93
C PHE A 239 13.20 -9.07 -7.04
N ASP A 240 12.10 -8.35 -7.18
CA ASP A 240 11.96 -7.20 -8.06
C ASP A 240 12.00 -5.88 -7.28
N ILE A 241 11.53 -5.89 -6.02
CA ILE A 241 11.38 -4.71 -5.17
C ILE A 241 11.90 -5.00 -3.77
N LEU A 242 12.79 -4.15 -3.26
CA LEU A 242 13.12 -4.06 -1.85
C LEU A 242 12.44 -2.83 -1.27
N TRP A 243 11.43 -3.06 -0.44
CA TRP A 243 10.57 -2.02 0.15
C TRP A 243 10.95 -1.79 1.61
N LEU A 244 11.70 -0.73 1.88
CA LEU A 244 12.23 -0.40 3.19
C LEU A 244 11.33 0.62 3.88
N ASP A 245 10.91 0.30 5.10
CA ASP A 245 10.12 1.19 5.94
C ASP A 245 10.92 1.74 7.12
N GLY A 246 10.32 2.71 7.83
CA GLY A 246 10.94 3.35 8.98
C GLY A 246 11.91 4.46 8.60
N GLY A 247 11.40 5.53 7.96
CA GLY A 247 12.18 6.66 7.46
C GLY A 247 12.97 7.45 8.51
N TRP A 248 12.80 7.15 9.81
CA TRP A 248 13.64 7.73 10.89
C TRP A 248 14.98 6.99 11.08
N VAL A 249 15.20 5.90 10.35
CA VAL A 249 16.51 5.28 10.10
C VAL A 249 16.80 5.47 8.63
N THR A 250 17.87 6.18 8.31
CA THR A 250 18.22 6.53 6.93
C THR A 250 18.96 5.41 6.22
N GLY A 251 19.04 5.49 4.90
CA GLY A 251 19.87 4.57 4.11
C GLY A 251 21.36 4.63 4.50
N ASP A 252 21.86 5.82 4.83
CA ASP A 252 23.25 6.00 5.30
C ASP A 252 23.47 5.32 6.67
N ASP A 253 22.47 5.35 7.53
CA ASP A 253 22.54 4.68 8.85
C ASP A 253 22.83 3.17 8.72
N ILE A 254 22.38 2.52 7.66
CA ILE A 254 22.53 1.07 7.46
C ILE A 254 23.46 0.70 6.29
N ASN A 255 24.12 1.69 5.66
CA ASN A 255 24.90 1.50 4.43
C ASN A 255 24.06 0.84 3.30
N LEU A 256 22.92 1.45 3.01
CA LEU A 256 21.98 0.94 2.01
C LEU A 256 22.60 0.80 0.61
N ASP A 257 23.52 1.70 0.25
CA ASP A 257 24.26 1.62 -1.02
C ASP A 257 25.02 0.30 -1.16
N GLY A 258 25.76 -0.10 -0.13
CA GLY A 258 26.50 -1.37 -0.13
C GLY A 258 25.56 -2.59 -0.16
N ILE A 259 24.42 -2.51 0.52
CA ILE A 259 23.39 -3.55 0.48
C ILE A 259 22.83 -3.69 -0.94
N LEU A 260 22.45 -2.57 -1.58
CA LEU A 260 21.87 -2.58 -2.92
C LEU A 260 22.86 -2.99 -4.00
N GLU A 261 24.14 -2.57 -3.89
CA GLU A 261 25.18 -3.04 -4.79
C GLU A 261 25.30 -4.57 -4.77
N LYS A 262 25.29 -5.16 -3.58
CA LYS A 262 25.36 -6.61 -3.40
C LYS A 262 24.07 -7.30 -3.89
N ALA A 263 22.91 -6.78 -3.51
CA ALA A 263 21.62 -7.32 -3.88
C ALA A 263 21.38 -7.30 -5.40
N ARG A 264 21.77 -6.22 -6.09
CA ARG A 264 21.60 -6.09 -7.55
C ARG A 264 22.47 -7.05 -8.35
N LYS A 265 23.58 -7.56 -7.80
CA LYS A 265 24.35 -8.66 -8.42
C LYS A 265 23.53 -9.95 -8.52
N GLN A 266 22.62 -10.20 -7.58
CA GLN A 266 21.73 -11.37 -7.57
C GLN A 266 20.36 -11.09 -8.17
N HIS A 267 19.90 -9.85 -8.07
CA HIS A 267 18.59 -9.38 -8.55
C HIS A 267 18.79 -8.20 -9.53
N PRO A 268 19.19 -8.45 -10.77
CA PRO A 268 19.45 -7.38 -11.74
C PRO A 268 18.22 -6.46 -11.90
N GLY A 269 18.46 -5.17 -11.77
CA GLY A 269 17.41 -4.17 -11.84
C GLY A 269 16.50 -4.07 -10.60
N LEU A 270 16.88 -4.63 -9.45
CA LEU A 270 16.11 -4.53 -8.20
C LEU A 270 15.76 -3.06 -7.90
N ILE A 271 14.48 -2.80 -7.83
CA ILE A 271 13.93 -1.50 -7.42
C ILE A 271 14.08 -1.37 -5.90
N SER A 272 14.64 -0.27 -5.43
CA SER A 272 14.65 0.07 -4.01
C SER A 272 13.65 1.16 -3.69
N VAL A 273 12.98 1.03 -2.56
CA VAL A 273 12.08 2.01 -1.98
C VAL A 273 12.57 2.30 -0.57
N ASP A 274 13.34 3.35 -0.40
CA ASP A 274 13.73 3.87 0.92
C ASP A 274 12.70 4.89 1.37
N ARG A 275 11.60 4.37 1.85
CA ARG A 275 10.36 5.10 2.10
C ARG A 275 10.58 6.33 2.97
N SER A 276 10.11 7.48 2.51
CA SER A 276 10.25 8.80 3.14
C SER A 276 11.68 9.36 3.17
N ILE A 277 12.66 8.67 2.60
CA ILE A 277 14.01 9.16 2.44
C ILE A 277 14.23 9.54 0.98
N ARG A 278 14.39 10.85 0.74
CA ARG A 278 14.61 11.38 -0.60
C ARG A 278 15.98 10.97 -1.14
N GLY A 279 16.06 10.77 -2.44
CA GLY A 279 17.31 10.51 -3.12
C GLY A 279 17.31 9.26 -3.99
N LYS A 280 18.51 8.83 -4.39
CA LYS A 280 18.75 7.77 -5.40
C LYS A 280 18.18 6.38 -5.03
N ASN A 281 17.93 6.14 -3.75
CA ASN A 281 17.44 4.85 -3.25
C ASN A 281 15.92 4.80 -3.09
N GLU A 282 15.21 5.90 -3.37
CA GLU A 282 13.76 5.95 -3.48
C GLU A 282 13.37 5.93 -4.97
N ASN A 283 13.42 4.76 -5.62
CA ASN A 283 13.16 4.63 -7.06
C ASN A 283 11.71 4.88 -7.45
N TYR A 284 10.76 4.85 -6.52
CA TYR A 284 9.44 5.42 -6.64
C TYR A 284 8.93 5.89 -5.29
N GLN A 285 8.06 6.89 -5.29
CA GLN A 285 7.53 7.45 -4.06
C GLN A 285 6.26 6.74 -3.62
N THR A 286 6.01 6.75 -2.31
CA THR A 286 4.91 6.00 -1.70
C THR A 286 4.03 6.88 -0.82
N PRO A 287 3.15 7.73 -1.41
CA PRO A 287 2.11 8.39 -0.64
C PRO A 287 1.29 7.38 0.15
N GLU A 288 1.19 7.58 1.47
CA GLU A 288 0.46 6.68 2.34
C GLU A 288 -0.98 7.14 2.53
N ARG A 289 -1.94 6.22 2.34
CA ARG A 289 -3.39 6.43 2.56
C ARG A 289 -3.97 7.63 1.81
N GLY A 290 -3.22 8.24 0.91
CA GLY A 290 -3.61 9.39 0.11
C GLY A 290 -3.35 9.17 -1.37
N ILE A 291 -4.04 9.92 -2.21
CA ILE A 291 -3.82 9.98 -3.65
C ILE A 291 -3.40 11.42 -3.98
N PRO A 292 -2.32 11.61 -4.76
CA PRO A 292 -1.93 12.95 -5.23
C PRO A 292 -3.10 13.71 -5.84
N GLU A 293 -3.19 15.02 -5.61
CA GLU A 293 -4.25 15.83 -6.19
C GLU A 293 -4.18 15.85 -7.72
N THR A 294 -2.97 15.89 -8.26
CA THR A 294 -2.71 15.94 -9.71
C THR A 294 -1.85 14.76 -10.16
N GLN A 295 -1.64 14.63 -11.45
CA GLN A 295 -0.62 13.74 -12.02
C GLN A 295 0.77 14.13 -11.53
N LEU A 296 1.62 13.13 -11.29
CA LEU A 296 3.04 13.32 -11.02
C LEU A 296 3.84 12.84 -12.24
N ASP A 297 4.96 13.49 -12.48
CA ASP A 297 5.87 13.24 -13.61
C ASP A 297 7.00 12.25 -13.28
N TYR A 298 6.92 11.60 -12.12
CA TYR A 298 7.82 10.56 -11.64
C TYR A 298 7.05 9.33 -11.15
N PRO A 299 7.70 8.17 -11.03
CA PRO A 299 7.05 6.95 -10.55
C PRO A 299 6.58 7.06 -9.10
N TRP A 300 5.35 6.58 -8.84
CA TRP A 300 4.77 6.61 -7.51
C TRP A 300 3.74 5.49 -7.29
N GLU A 301 3.51 5.15 -6.04
CA GLU A 301 2.61 4.11 -5.57
C GLU A 301 1.79 4.64 -4.39
N SER A 302 0.47 4.64 -4.47
CA SER A 302 -0.35 4.84 -3.27
C SER A 302 -0.52 3.53 -2.54
N CYS A 303 -0.01 3.47 -1.32
CA CYS A 303 -0.29 2.36 -0.42
C CYS A 303 -1.53 2.70 0.44
N ILE A 304 -2.60 1.93 0.22
CA ILE A 304 -3.93 2.16 0.81
C ILE A 304 -4.44 0.85 1.39
N THR A 305 -4.96 0.87 2.62
CA THR A 305 -5.53 -0.31 3.27
C THR A 305 -6.90 -0.69 2.70
N LEU A 306 -7.20 -1.97 2.64
CA LEU A 306 -8.56 -2.44 2.32
C LEU A 306 -9.52 -2.19 3.50
N SER A 307 -9.05 -2.36 4.73
CA SER A 307 -9.73 -1.97 5.99
C SER A 307 -9.23 -0.61 6.48
N ASN A 308 -9.41 -0.32 7.77
CA ASN A 308 -8.85 0.87 8.41
C ASN A 308 -7.39 0.67 8.86
N ASP A 309 -6.95 -0.59 9.04
CA ASP A 309 -5.63 -0.95 9.54
C ASP A 309 -4.82 -1.71 8.48
N TRP A 310 -3.50 -1.71 8.60
CA TRP A 310 -2.64 -2.49 7.72
C TRP A 310 -2.70 -3.97 8.03
N GLY A 311 -2.61 -4.33 9.33
CA GLY A 311 -2.79 -5.67 9.82
C GLY A 311 -4.27 -6.04 9.99
N TRP A 312 -4.52 -7.28 10.35
CA TRP A 312 -5.87 -7.74 10.66
C TRP A 312 -6.35 -7.22 12.03
N VAL A 313 -7.52 -6.59 12.02
CA VAL A 313 -8.26 -6.18 13.22
C VAL A 313 -9.67 -6.73 13.12
N PRO A 314 -10.19 -7.43 14.16
CA PRO A 314 -11.52 -8.04 14.11
C PRO A 314 -12.61 -6.99 13.94
N ASN A 315 -13.59 -7.29 13.09
CA ASN A 315 -14.73 -6.42 12.78
C ASN A 315 -14.36 -5.05 12.17
N ALA A 316 -13.15 -4.91 11.61
CA ALA A 316 -12.77 -3.70 10.90
C ALA A 316 -13.66 -3.49 9.66
N PRO A 317 -14.12 -2.25 9.40
CA PRO A 317 -14.87 -1.97 8.19
C PRO A 317 -13.97 -2.06 6.97
N PHE A 318 -14.44 -2.71 5.92
CA PHE A 318 -13.74 -2.81 4.65
C PHE A 318 -14.30 -1.85 3.61
N LYS A 319 -13.43 -1.31 2.76
CA LYS A 319 -13.84 -0.57 1.57
C LYS A 319 -14.65 -1.46 0.65
N SER A 320 -15.70 -0.92 0.04
CA SER A 320 -16.49 -1.64 -0.94
C SER A 320 -15.66 -1.98 -2.18
N PRO A 321 -16.02 -3.02 -2.96
CA PRO A 321 -15.39 -3.29 -4.25
C PRO A 321 -15.44 -2.08 -5.18
N GLN A 322 -16.53 -1.32 -5.18
CA GLN A 322 -16.69 -0.09 -5.96
C GLN A 322 -15.67 0.97 -5.54
N LYS A 323 -15.47 1.16 -4.22
CA LYS A 323 -14.47 2.10 -3.70
C LYS A 323 -13.06 1.73 -4.16
N VAL A 324 -12.70 0.44 -4.09
CA VAL A 324 -11.37 -0.05 -4.55
C VAL A 324 -11.20 0.19 -6.06
N ILE A 325 -12.22 -0.08 -6.88
CA ILE A 325 -12.19 0.17 -8.32
C ILE A 325 -12.02 1.66 -8.62
N ASN A 326 -12.74 2.54 -7.92
CA ASN A 326 -12.64 3.97 -8.11
C ASN A 326 -11.23 4.48 -7.75
N ILE A 327 -10.68 4.04 -6.61
CA ILE A 327 -9.30 4.34 -6.17
C ILE A 327 -8.28 3.87 -7.24
N LEU A 328 -8.40 2.63 -7.71
CA LEU A 328 -7.50 2.08 -8.73
C LEU A 328 -7.59 2.88 -10.05
N SER A 329 -8.79 3.26 -10.46
CA SER A 329 -9.02 4.04 -11.67
C SER A 329 -8.38 5.43 -11.58
N GLU A 330 -8.57 6.12 -10.46
CA GLU A 330 -7.99 7.42 -10.18
C GLU A 330 -6.46 7.37 -10.17
N ILE A 331 -5.88 6.45 -9.38
CA ILE A 331 -4.43 6.27 -9.27
C ILE A 331 -3.82 5.98 -10.64
N THR A 332 -4.44 5.08 -11.41
CA THR A 332 -3.95 4.71 -12.74
C THR A 332 -3.98 5.89 -13.71
N ALA A 333 -5.07 6.66 -13.73
CA ALA A 333 -5.21 7.85 -14.58
C ALA A 333 -4.22 8.97 -14.19
N LYS A 334 -3.82 9.04 -12.93
CA LYS A 334 -2.79 9.95 -12.42
C LYS A 334 -1.36 9.42 -12.58
N GLY A 335 -1.18 8.22 -13.14
CA GLY A 335 0.14 7.64 -13.48
C GLY A 335 0.77 6.74 -12.41
N GLY A 336 0.08 6.53 -11.29
CA GLY A 336 0.57 5.71 -10.19
C GLY A 336 0.21 4.23 -10.28
N CYS A 337 0.64 3.49 -9.25
CA CYS A 337 0.23 2.13 -8.93
C CYS A 337 -0.52 2.10 -7.59
N LEU A 338 -1.52 1.24 -7.46
CA LEU A 338 -2.18 0.97 -6.19
C LEU A 338 -1.51 -0.22 -5.51
N LEU A 339 -1.06 -0.03 -4.28
CA LEU A 339 -0.65 -1.10 -3.37
C LEU A 339 -1.71 -1.26 -2.28
N LEU A 340 -2.52 -2.31 -2.37
CA LEU A 340 -3.65 -2.53 -1.46
C LEU A 340 -3.20 -3.33 -0.23
N GLY A 341 -3.35 -2.75 0.96
CA GLY A 341 -3.02 -3.42 2.23
C GLY A 341 -4.06 -4.48 2.59
N VAL A 342 -3.61 -5.69 2.88
CA VAL A 342 -4.42 -6.81 3.35
C VAL A 342 -3.72 -7.46 4.54
N GLY A 343 -4.43 -7.61 5.66
CA GLY A 343 -3.95 -8.28 6.86
C GLY A 343 -4.55 -9.68 6.98
N PRO A 344 -3.76 -10.76 6.90
CA PRO A 344 -4.20 -12.09 7.29
C PRO A 344 -4.44 -12.19 8.80
N THR A 345 -5.35 -13.09 9.22
CA THR A 345 -5.61 -13.40 10.62
C THR A 345 -4.41 -14.07 11.29
N ALA A 346 -4.42 -14.17 12.62
CA ALA A 346 -3.38 -14.90 13.35
C ALA A 346 -3.22 -16.37 12.92
N ASP A 347 -4.31 -16.99 12.48
CA ASP A 347 -4.31 -18.37 11.97
C ASP A 347 -3.73 -18.51 10.54
N GLY A 348 -3.34 -17.40 9.92
CA GLY A 348 -2.81 -17.37 8.56
C GLY A 348 -3.89 -17.46 7.47
N VAL A 349 -5.10 -16.97 7.74
CA VAL A 349 -6.23 -16.99 6.82
C VAL A 349 -6.53 -15.58 6.30
N ILE A 350 -6.83 -15.45 5.01
CA ILE A 350 -7.47 -14.26 4.47
C ILE A 350 -8.97 -14.39 4.69
N GLU A 351 -9.58 -13.44 5.39
CA GLU A 351 -11.01 -13.47 5.73
C GLU A 351 -11.89 -13.63 4.48
N GLU A 352 -12.98 -14.36 4.64
CA GLU A 352 -13.95 -14.59 3.55
C GLU A 352 -14.49 -13.28 2.99
N GLU A 353 -14.70 -12.29 3.84
CA GLU A 353 -15.19 -10.97 3.44
C GLU A 353 -14.19 -10.21 2.57
N VAL A 354 -12.88 -10.33 2.85
CA VAL A 354 -11.80 -9.82 1.99
C VAL A 354 -11.81 -10.52 0.64
N THR A 355 -11.90 -11.85 0.65
CA THR A 355 -11.94 -12.68 -0.56
C THR A 355 -13.11 -12.33 -1.46
N LYS A 356 -14.32 -12.16 -0.90
CA LYS A 356 -15.52 -11.75 -1.65
C LYS A 356 -15.33 -10.39 -2.33
N ARG A 357 -14.81 -9.40 -1.60
CA ARG A 357 -14.57 -8.05 -2.16
C ARG A 357 -13.56 -8.08 -3.29
N LEU A 358 -12.44 -8.75 -3.09
CA LEU A 358 -11.39 -8.88 -4.08
C LEU A 358 -11.86 -9.65 -5.34
N HIS A 359 -12.68 -10.68 -5.16
CA HIS A 359 -13.32 -11.39 -6.26
C HIS A 359 -14.18 -10.46 -7.14
N GLU A 360 -14.96 -9.56 -6.53
CA GLU A 360 -15.77 -8.59 -7.29
C GLU A 360 -14.88 -7.57 -8.03
N VAL A 361 -13.78 -7.12 -7.42
CA VAL A 361 -12.78 -6.29 -8.12
C VAL A 361 -12.19 -7.04 -9.32
N GLY A 362 -11.83 -8.30 -9.14
CA GLY A 362 -11.33 -9.17 -10.21
C GLY A 362 -12.34 -9.38 -11.33
N LYS A 363 -13.63 -9.56 -11.02
CA LYS A 363 -14.69 -9.61 -12.03
C LYS A 363 -14.71 -8.37 -12.91
N TRP A 364 -14.58 -7.19 -12.30
CA TRP A 364 -14.52 -5.94 -13.04
C TRP A 364 -13.27 -5.85 -13.91
N LEU A 365 -12.10 -6.22 -13.37
CA LEU A 365 -10.82 -6.17 -14.07
C LEU A 365 -10.73 -7.16 -15.24
N ARG A 366 -11.39 -8.32 -15.18
CA ARG A 366 -11.45 -9.27 -16.30
C ARG A 366 -12.01 -8.65 -17.59
N PHE A 367 -12.89 -7.67 -17.46
CA PHE A 367 -13.43 -6.95 -18.61
C PHE A 367 -12.72 -5.63 -18.90
N ASN A 368 -12.32 -4.92 -17.85
CA ASN A 368 -11.85 -3.54 -17.95
C ASN A 368 -10.33 -3.39 -17.77
N GLY A 369 -9.62 -4.48 -17.51
CA GLY A 369 -8.17 -4.46 -17.21
C GLY A 369 -7.31 -3.81 -18.32
N LYS A 370 -7.76 -3.78 -19.58
CA LYS A 370 -7.07 -3.05 -20.65
C LYS A 370 -6.99 -1.55 -20.40
N ALA A 371 -7.94 -0.97 -19.66
CA ALA A 371 -7.92 0.43 -19.31
C ALA A 371 -7.05 0.71 -18.05
N ILE A 372 -6.55 -0.33 -17.41
CA ILE A 372 -5.73 -0.27 -16.19
C ILE A 372 -4.29 -0.66 -16.48
N TYR A 373 -4.06 -1.94 -16.83
CA TYR A 373 -2.72 -2.49 -17.00
C TYR A 373 -2.06 -2.00 -18.27
N ASN A 374 -0.72 -1.84 -18.23
CA ASN A 374 0.08 -1.39 -19.38
C ASN A 374 -0.34 -0.01 -19.93
N THR A 375 -1.01 0.81 -19.12
CA THR A 375 -1.46 2.13 -19.54
C THR A 375 -0.50 3.25 -19.12
N ARG A 376 -0.67 4.40 -19.77
CA ARG A 376 0.06 5.65 -19.51
C ARG A 376 -0.92 6.78 -19.27
N ILE A 377 -0.43 7.87 -18.75
CA ILE A 377 -1.17 9.11 -18.49
C ILE A 377 -1.60 9.79 -19.78
N THR A 378 -2.64 10.60 -19.68
CA THR A 378 -3.13 11.48 -20.75
C THR A 378 -3.08 12.93 -20.29
N PRO A 379 -2.89 13.92 -21.17
CA PRO A 379 -2.87 15.33 -20.78
C PRO A 379 -4.17 15.79 -20.08
N VAL A 380 -5.31 15.30 -20.56
CA VAL A 380 -6.60 15.45 -19.87
C VAL A 380 -6.92 14.09 -19.24
N TYR A 381 -6.63 13.95 -17.96
CA TYR A 381 -6.76 12.67 -17.24
C TYR A 381 -8.09 12.51 -16.50
N ARG A 382 -8.86 13.61 -16.37
CA ARG A 382 -10.16 13.61 -15.69
C ARG A 382 -11.09 14.68 -16.22
N ASP A 383 -12.39 14.37 -16.31
CA ASP A 383 -13.48 15.33 -16.34
C ASP A 383 -14.69 14.77 -15.58
N GLY A 384 -15.12 15.46 -14.53
CA GLY A 384 -16.15 14.96 -13.61
C GLY A 384 -15.77 13.59 -13.01
N ASN A 385 -16.62 12.58 -13.24
CA ASN A 385 -16.42 11.20 -12.81
C ASN A 385 -15.74 10.33 -13.87
N VAL A 386 -15.29 10.90 -14.98
CA VAL A 386 -14.61 10.16 -16.05
C VAL A 386 -13.10 10.33 -15.93
N TRP A 387 -12.41 9.22 -15.77
CA TRP A 387 -10.95 9.14 -15.77
C TRP A 387 -10.45 8.63 -17.11
N PHE A 388 -9.28 9.08 -17.54
CA PHE A 388 -8.70 8.71 -18.83
C PHE A 388 -7.32 8.10 -18.68
N THR A 389 -7.09 7.02 -19.41
CA THR A 389 -5.79 6.38 -19.60
C THR A 389 -5.58 6.10 -21.08
N ALA A 390 -4.34 5.89 -21.50
CA ALA A 390 -4.00 5.48 -22.86
C ALA A 390 -3.12 4.23 -22.83
N ASP A 391 -3.14 3.44 -23.92
CA ASP A 391 -2.12 2.42 -24.12
C ASP A 391 -0.73 3.06 -24.34
N LYS A 392 0.32 2.24 -24.31
CA LYS A 392 1.70 2.73 -24.35
C LYS A 392 2.05 3.51 -25.62
N ASP A 393 1.43 3.19 -26.74
CA ASP A 393 1.67 3.87 -28.01
C ASP A 393 0.74 5.07 -28.24
N GLY A 394 -0.16 5.35 -27.28
CA GLY A 394 -1.08 6.48 -27.31
C GLY A 394 -2.19 6.38 -28.36
N LYS A 395 -2.33 5.23 -29.04
CA LYS A 395 -3.34 5.07 -30.11
C LYS A 395 -4.73 4.80 -29.58
N THR A 396 -4.83 4.14 -28.42
CA THR A 396 -6.11 3.82 -27.79
C THR A 396 -6.25 4.60 -26.49
N LEU A 397 -7.32 5.39 -26.42
CA LEU A 397 -7.71 6.09 -25.21
C LEU A 397 -8.85 5.32 -24.53
N TYR A 398 -8.77 5.18 -23.23
CA TYR A 398 -9.79 4.57 -22.38
C TYR A 398 -10.46 5.64 -21.53
N ALA A 399 -11.80 5.64 -21.50
CA ALA A 399 -12.62 6.44 -20.62
C ALA A 399 -13.24 5.51 -19.55
N ILE A 400 -12.95 5.76 -18.29
CA ILE A 400 -13.38 4.98 -17.14
C ILE A 400 -14.34 5.84 -16.33
N TYR A 401 -15.62 5.48 -16.29
CA TYR A 401 -16.58 6.16 -15.45
C TYR A 401 -16.50 5.60 -14.02
N ALA A 402 -15.99 6.41 -13.09
CA ALA A 402 -15.97 6.09 -11.67
C ALA A 402 -17.35 6.37 -11.07
N LEU A 403 -18.16 5.32 -10.96
CA LEU A 403 -19.51 5.43 -10.40
C LEU A 403 -19.39 5.74 -8.90
N PRO A 404 -19.99 6.85 -8.41
CA PRO A 404 -20.04 7.12 -6.98
C PRO A 404 -20.80 6.03 -6.21
N GLU A 405 -20.37 5.78 -4.96
CA GLU A 405 -21.00 4.76 -4.12
C GLU A 405 -22.47 5.12 -3.84
N GLY A 406 -23.35 4.12 -3.93
CA GLY A 406 -24.79 4.29 -3.74
C GLY A 406 -25.52 4.88 -4.95
N GLU A 407 -24.84 5.34 -5.98
CA GLU A 407 -25.48 5.89 -7.18
C GLU A 407 -25.79 4.79 -8.21
N LYS A 408 -26.75 5.09 -9.09
CA LYS A 408 -27.02 4.27 -10.26
C LYS A 408 -26.25 4.77 -11.46
N LEU A 409 -25.77 3.84 -12.28
CA LEU A 409 -25.10 4.20 -13.53
C LEU A 409 -26.05 5.04 -14.41
N PRO A 410 -25.65 6.25 -14.86
CA PRO A 410 -26.47 7.11 -15.70
C PRO A 410 -26.67 6.48 -17.10
N GLU A 411 -27.76 6.81 -17.75
CA GLU A 411 -28.00 6.40 -19.13
C GLU A 411 -27.07 7.11 -20.12
N VAL A 412 -26.68 8.32 -19.79
CA VAL A 412 -25.76 9.15 -20.58
C VAL A 412 -24.58 9.55 -19.73
N ILE A 413 -23.37 9.30 -20.24
CA ILE A 413 -22.11 9.76 -19.64
C ILE A 413 -21.58 10.90 -20.48
N GLU A 414 -21.14 11.96 -19.85
CA GLU A 414 -20.65 13.16 -20.52
C GLU A 414 -19.26 13.54 -20.00
N TRP A 415 -18.45 14.11 -20.90
CA TRP A 415 -17.17 14.71 -20.53
C TRP A 415 -16.72 15.76 -21.55
N LYS A 416 -15.77 16.61 -21.18
CA LYS A 416 -15.08 17.56 -22.02
C LYS A 416 -13.66 17.11 -22.34
N GLY A 417 -13.17 17.55 -23.48
CA GLY A 417 -11.85 17.14 -23.98
C GLY A 417 -11.81 15.67 -24.42
N ASN A 418 -10.63 15.17 -24.72
CA ASN A 418 -10.41 13.78 -25.18
C ASN A 418 -11.46 13.33 -26.22
N LEU A 419 -11.64 14.16 -27.27
CA LEU A 419 -12.64 13.90 -28.30
C LEU A 419 -12.29 12.62 -29.08
N PRO A 420 -13.23 11.67 -29.21
CA PRO A 420 -13.01 10.45 -29.96
C PRO A 420 -12.80 10.75 -31.44
N LYS A 421 -11.74 10.19 -32.03
CA LYS A 421 -11.43 10.29 -33.48
C LYS A 421 -11.98 9.13 -34.31
N GLY A 422 -12.72 8.23 -33.71
CA GLY A 422 -13.20 7.02 -34.36
C GLY A 422 -14.28 6.29 -33.56
N ASN A 423 -14.42 4.99 -33.81
CA ASN A 423 -15.44 4.18 -33.17
C ASN A 423 -15.16 4.00 -31.68
N MET A 424 -16.16 4.30 -30.86
CA MET A 424 -16.14 4.00 -29.42
C MET A 424 -16.77 2.62 -29.18
N LYS A 425 -16.19 1.86 -28.23
CA LYS A 425 -16.65 0.53 -27.86
C LYS A 425 -16.59 0.33 -26.35
N LEU A 426 -17.55 -0.40 -25.81
CA LEU A 426 -17.43 -0.94 -24.46
C LEU A 426 -16.37 -2.05 -24.43
N LEU A 427 -15.51 -2.06 -23.40
CA LEU A 427 -14.54 -3.14 -23.19
C LEU A 427 -15.25 -4.48 -22.98
N LYS A 428 -16.35 -4.51 -22.20
CA LYS A 428 -17.18 -5.71 -22.08
C LYS A 428 -17.94 -6.00 -23.37
N GLY A 429 -17.57 -7.08 -24.01
CA GLY A 429 -18.24 -7.58 -25.22
C GLY A 429 -17.93 -6.81 -26.49
N ASN A 430 -16.97 -5.89 -26.48
CA ASN A 430 -16.47 -5.13 -27.64
C ASN A 430 -17.58 -4.46 -28.49
N LYS A 431 -18.68 -4.02 -27.84
CA LYS A 431 -19.85 -3.47 -28.53
C LYS A 431 -19.69 -2.00 -28.84
N ARG A 432 -20.05 -1.58 -30.06
CA ARG A 432 -20.12 -0.17 -30.39
C ARG A 432 -21.07 0.59 -29.49
N VAL A 433 -20.63 1.79 -29.09
CA VAL A 433 -21.41 2.75 -28.31
C VAL A 433 -21.64 3.98 -29.19
N LYS A 434 -22.87 4.51 -29.16
CA LYS A 434 -23.21 5.76 -29.82
C LYS A 434 -22.73 6.93 -28.98
N TYR A 435 -22.16 7.91 -29.62
CA TYR A 435 -21.81 9.19 -29.00
C TYR A 435 -22.16 10.36 -29.93
N VAL A 436 -22.31 11.52 -29.32
CA VAL A 436 -22.57 12.80 -30.02
C VAL A 436 -21.50 13.79 -29.55
N LEU A 437 -20.97 14.57 -30.50
CA LEU A 437 -20.06 15.68 -30.19
C LEU A 437 -20.84 16.99 -30.22
N LYS A 438 -20.72 17.76 -29.12
CA LYS A 438 -21.28 19.12 -28.98
C LYS A 438 -20.15 20.07 -28.61
N GLY A 439 -19.46 20.60 -29.63
CA GLY A 439 -18.25 21.38 -29.43
C GLY A 439 -17.13 20.53 -28.82
N ASP A 440 -16.65 20.91 -27.63
CA ASP A 440 -15.64 20.20 -26.85
C ASP A 440 -16.20 19.09 -25.94
N LYS A 441 -17.53 18.90 -25.95
CA LYS A 441 -18.26 17.95 -25.11
C LYS A 441 -18.57 16.65 -25.87
N VAL A 442 -18.39 15.53 -25.21
CA VAL A 442 -18.77 14.19 -25.68
C VAL A 442 -19.94 13.70 -24.84
N GLU A 443 -20.99 13.24 -25.48
CA GLU A 443 -22.14 12.58 -24.82
C GLU A 443 -22.23 11.14 -25.31
N VAL A 444 -22.17 10.19 -24.38
CA VAL A 444 -22.19 8.75 -24.66
C VAL A 444 -23.45 8.14 -24.10
N THR A 445 -24.29 7.56 -24.97
CA THR A 445 -25.48 6.82 -24.53
C THR A 445 -25.13 5.38 -24.28
N LEU A 446 -25.33 4.92 -23.03
CA LEU A 446 -25.05 3.54 -22.64
C LEU A 446 -26.17 2.58 -23.09
N PRO A 447 -25.84 1.37 -23.55
CA PRO A 447 -26.83 0.36 -23.89
C PRO A 447 -27.63 -0.09 -22.67
N LYS A 448 -28.96 -0.16 -22.77
CA LYS A 448 -29.84 -0.61 -21.68
C LYS A 448 -29.47 -2.01 -21.19
N GLY A 449 -29.55 -2.24 -19.89
CA GLY A 449 -29.40 -3.56 -19.24
C GLY A 449 -27.97 -4.08 -19.09
N ARG A 450 -26.92 -3.24 -19.16
CA ARG A 450 -25.52 -3.69 -19.15
C ARG A 450 -24.56 -2.93 -18.26
N ALA A 451 -25.02 -2.54 -17.09
CA ALA A 451 -24.11 -2.05 -16.07
C ALA A 451 -23.21 -3.19 -15.56
N ILE A 452 -21.89 -2.97 -15.56
CA ILE A 452 -20.92 -3.76 -14.80
C ILE A 452 -20.49 -2.89 -13.65
N CYS A 453 -21.39 -2.71 -12.70
CA CYS A 453 -21.03 -2.30 -11.36
C CYS A 453 -21.06 -3.56 -10.51
N PRO A 454 -20.08 -3.74 -9.60
CA PRO A 454 -20.25 -4.66 -8.49
C PRO A 454 -21.57 -4.30 -7.81
N LYS A 455 -22.42 -5.29 -7.51
CA LYS A 455 -23.58 -5.04 -6.69
C LYS A 455 -23.05 -4.64 -5.32
N GLY A 456 -23.36 -3.43 -4.86
CA GLY A 456 -23.16 -3.06 -3.46
C GLY A 456 -23.90 -4.05 -2.58
N THR A 457 -23.19 -4.70 -1.69
CA THR A 457 -23.73 -5.45 -0.55
C THR A 457 -23.66 -4.58 0.67
#